data_56795cd8b5bf7074290a6af78bd5a3a6
#
_entry.id   56795cd8b5bf7074290a6af78bd5a3a6
#
_cell.length_a   1.000
_cell.length_b   1.000
_cell.length_c   1.000
_cell.angle_alpha   90.00
_cell.angle_beta   90.00
_cell.angle_gamma   90.00
#
_symmetry.space_group_name_H-M   'P 1'
#
loop_
_entity.id
_entity.type
_entity.pdbx_description
1 polymer ?
#
loop_
_entity_poly.entity_id
_entity_poly.type
_entity_poly.pdbx_seq_one_letter_code
_entity_poly.pdbx_strand_id
1 'polypeptide(L)'
;MHYSGAVYRPPSEARSLIVQCTLGCSHNKCAFCTMYKDKKFSINPIEQVLSDLDEARAYGRYIEKIFLADGDALILPMDYLLTVLDYIRDHFPTCKRVAAYATTKAIMRKTDDELRTLREHGLGIVYIGLESGNEELLKKFCKGVTAEEIVLNAIRCKQAGIATSVLSLIHI
;
A
#
# COMPACT_ATOMS: atom_id res chain seq x y z
N MET A 1 -0.77 -18.25 7.13
CA MET A 1 -0.53 -16.80 6.89
C MET A 1 -0.15 -16.12 8.21
N HIS A 2 0.91 -15.36 8.21
CA HIS A 2 1.46 -14.73 9.43
C HIS A 2 1.07 -13.26 9.47
N TYR A 3 0.37 -12.86 10.53
CA TYR A 3 0.04 -11.46 10.79
C TYR A 3 0.63 -11.02 12.13
N SER A 4 1.37 -9.93 12.10
CA SER A 4 1.94 -9.33 13.30
C SER A 4 1.09 -8.15 13.77
N GLY A 5 0.33 -8.36 14.84
CA GLY A 5 -0.60 -7.38 15.41
C GLY A 5 -1.83 -7.13 14.54
N ALA A 6 -2.58 -6.06 14.85
CA ALA A 6 -3.76 -5.68 14.09
C ALA A 6 -3.39 -5.26 12.66
N VAL A 7 -4.12 -5.74 11.68
CA VAL A 7 -3.94 -5.41 10.26
C VAL A 7 -5.14 -4.60 9.78
N TYR A 8 -4.87 -3.48 9.15
CA TYR A 8 -5.90 -2.54 8.70
C TYR A 8 -5.99 -2.54 7.17
N ARG A 9 -7.20 -2.36 6.67
CA ARG A 9 -7.50 -2.22 5.24
C ARG A 9 -8.64 -1.24 5.02
N PRO A 10 -8.72 -0.58 3.84
CA PRO A 10 -9.87 0.23 3.49
C PRO A 10 -11.13 -0.64 3.35
N PRO A 11 -12.34 -0.11 3.61
CA PRO A 11 -13.59 -0.85 3.44
C PRO A 11 -13.78 -1.46 2.04
N SER A 12 -13.29 -0.78 0.99
CA SER A 12 -13.30 -1.26 -0.39
C SER A 12 -12.47 -2.52 -0.64
N GLU A 13 -11.55 -2.85 0.27
CA GLU A 13 -10.72 -4.05 0.26
C GLU A 13 -11.20 -5.13 1.24
N ALA A 14 -12.45 -5.04 1.74
CA ALA A 14 -13.01 -5.98 2.71
C ALA A 14 -12.96 -7.45 2.27
N ARG A 15 -12.96 -7.70 0.96
CA ARG A 15 -12.91 -9.06 0.36
C ARG A 15 -11.56 -9.42 -0.24
N SER A 16 -10.54 -8.58 -0.06
CA SER A 16 -9.20 -8.85 -0.57
C SER A 16 -8.44 -9.79 0.37
N LEU A 17 -7.64 -10.67 -0.21
CA LEU A 17 -6.60 -11.35 0.55
C LEU A 17 -5.61 -10.30 1.06
N ILE A 18 -5.33 -10.30 2.34
CA ILE A 18 -4.34 -9.41 2.93
C ILE A 18 -2.99 -10.10 2.94
N VAL A 19 -1.97 -9.42 2.44
CA VAL A 19 -0.58 -9.87 2.50
C VAL A 19 0.23 -8.80 3.22
N GLN A 20 0.81 -9.12 4.37
CA GLN A 20 1.56 -8.18 5.18
C GLN A 20 3.03 -8.14 4.74
N CYS A 21 3.36 -7.25 3.80
CA CYS A 21 4.73 -7.07 3.29
C CYS A 21 5.59 -6.20 4.22
N THR A 22 4.96 -5.29 4.95
CA THR A 22 5.61 -4.42 5.94
C THR A 22 4.90 -4.54 7.27
N LEU A 23 5.56 -4.16 8.34
CA LEU A 23 4.97 -3.98 9.67
C LEU A 23 4.98 -2.50 10.01
N GLY A 24 3.81 -1.96 10.40
CA GLY A 24 3.67 -0.55 10.76
C GLY A 24 3.66 0.40 9.56
N CYS A 25 4.02 1.65 9.80
CA CYS A 25 4.05 2.71 8.78
C CYS A 25 5.42 3.38 8.77
N SER A 26 6.00 3.58 7.58
CA SER A 26 7.32 4.20 7.42
C SER A 26 7.38 5.64 7.93
N HIS A 27 6.27 6.37 7.88
CA HIS A 27 6.17 7.72 8.39
C HIS A 27 5.86 7.75 9.90
N ASN A 28 4.84 7.06 10.34
CA ASN A 28 4.34 6.86 11.72
C ASN A 28 4.35 8.09 12.66
N LYS A 29 4.33 9.32 12.10
CA LYS A 29 4.39 10.60 12.85
C LYS A 29 3.05 11.34 12.89
N CYS A 30 2.05 10.89 12.12
CA CYS A 30 0.76 11.56 12.06
C CYS A 30 0.12 11.64 13.46
N ALA A 31 -0.26 12.84 13.88
CA ALA A 31 -0.77 13.11 15.24
C ALA A 31 -2.11 12.42 15.52
N PHE A 32 -2.94 12.24 14.49
CA PHE A 32 -4.27 11.62 14.61
C PHE A 32 -4.25 10.09 14.50
N CYS A 33 -3.19 9.52 13.91
CA CYS A 33 -3.15 8.09 13.60
C CYS A 33 -2.72 7.28 14.83
N THR A 34 -3.56 6.34 15.25
CA THR A 34 -3.29 5.41 16.34
C THR A 34 -2.97 3.98 15.86
N MET A 35 -3.19 3.69 14.56
CA MET A 35 -3.14 2.33 14.01
C MET A 35 -1.76 1.66 14.10
N TYR A 36 -0.69 2.45 14.05
CA TYR A 36 0.67 1.91 13.96
C TYR A 36 1.63 2.46 15.04
N LYS A 37 1.11 3.13 16.07
CA LYS A 37 1.96 3.76 17.11
C LYS A 37 2.73 2.74 17.95
N ASP A 38 2.16 1.58 18.14
CA ASP A 38 2.74 0.45 18.88
C ASP A 38 3.64 -0.45 18.02
N LYS A 39 3.73 -0.16 16.71
CA LYS A 39 4.51 -0.96 15.76
C LYS A 39 5.76 -0.19 15.31
N LYS A 40 6.93 -0.80 15.52
CA LYS A 40 8.15 -0.33 14.86
C LYS A 40 8.10 -0.74 13.39
N PHE A 41 8.34 0.23 12.49
CA PHE A 41 8.40 -0.08 11.07
C PHE A 41 9.50 -1.10 10.75
N SER A 42 9.13 -2.14 10.01
CA SER A 42 10.06 -3.11 9.45
C SER A 42 9.52 -3.70 8.14
N ILE A 43 10.40 -4.29 7.36
CA ILE A 43 10.07 -5.03 6.14
C ILE A 43 10.05 -6.51 6.51
N ASN A 44 8.99 -7.21 6.14
CA ASN A 44 8.93 -8.65 6.33
C ASN A 44 9.87 -9.35 5.34
N PRO A 45 10.56 -10.43 5.73
CA PRO A 45 11.39 -11.21 4.81
C PRO A 45 10.56 -11.67 3.60
N ILE A 46 11.14 -11.61 2.41
CA ILE A 46 10.44 -11.99 1.18
C ILE A 46 9.98 -13.45 1.22
N GLU A 47 10.78 -14.34 1.80
CA GLU A 47 10.48 -15.75 1.96
C GLU A 47 9.22 -15.96 2.79
N GLN A 48 9.01 -15.15 3.83
CA GLN A 48 7.82 -15.19 4.66
C GLN A 48 6.58 -14.78 3.84
N VAL A 49 6.68 -13.71 3.06
CA VAL A 49 5.58 -13.21 2.23
C VAL A 49 5.21 -14.22 1.15
N LEU A 50 6.20 -14.84 0.49
CA LEU A 50 5.94 -15.88 -0.50
C LEU A 50 5.32 -17.13 0.15
N SER A 51 5.79 -17.53 1.34
CA SER A 51 5.20 -18.63 2.10
C SER A 51 3.74 -18.37 2.49
N ASP A 52 3.40 -17.12 2.87
CA ASP A 52 2.02 -16.72 3.15
C ASP A 52 1.14 -16.78 1.90
N LEU A 53 1.66 -16.38 0.76
CA LEU A 53 0.96 -16.51 -0.53
C LEU A 53 0.74 -17.98 -0.91
N ASP A 54 1.74 -18.85 -0.70
CA ASP A 54 1.60 -20.30 -0.92
C ASP A 54 0.52 -20.92 -0.03
N GLU A 55 0.51 -20.56 1.24
CA GLU A 55 -0.53 -21.02 2.17
C GLU A 55 -1.91 -20.55 1.69
N ALA A 56 -2.07 -19.28 1.30
CA ALA A 56 -3.34 -18.75 0.80
C ALA A 56 -3.82 -19.49 -0.46
N ARG A 57 -2.91 -19.84 -1.36
CA ARG A 57 -3.19 -20.62 -2.56
C ARG A 57 -3.71 -22.03 -2.23
N ALA A 58 -3.15 -22.66 -1.23
CA ALA A 58 -3.52 -24.02 -0.82
C ALA A 58 -4.99 -24.12 -0.33
N TYR A 59 -5.58 -23.01 0.15
CA TYR A 59 -7.00 -22.99 0.51
C TYR A 59 -7.97 -22.99 -0.68
N GLY A 60 -7.48 -23.01 -1.93
CA GLY A 60 -8.26 -23.27 -3.15
C GLY A 60 -9.38 -22.28 -3.43
N ARG A 61 -9.32 -21.06 -2.88
CA ARG A 61 -10.37 -20.06 -3.01
C ARG A 61 -10.16 -19.17 -4.23
N TYR A 62 -11.24 -18.68 -4.80
CA TYR A 62 -11.24 -17.61 -5.80
C TYR A 62 -10.76 -16.31 -5.16
N ILE A 63 -9.47 -16.00 -5.31
CA ILE A 63 -8.87 -14.76 -4.83
C ILE A 63 -8.82 -13.78 -6.00
N GLU A 64 -9.77 -12.86 -6.03
CA GLU A 64 -9.88 -11.86 -7.10
C GLU A 64 -9.10 -10.58 -6.80
N LYS A 65 -8.77 -10.33 -5.54
CA LYS A 65 -8.09 -9.11 -5.10
C LYS A 65 -7.09 -9.45 -4.00
N ILE A 66 -5.91 -8.85 -4.09
CA ILE A 66 -4.87 -8.95 -3.07
C ILE A 66 -4.51 -7.55 -2.60
N PHE A 67 -4.38 -7.37 -1.31
CA PHE A 67 -4.04 -6.10 -0.69
C PHE A 67 -2.72 -6.21 0.08
N LEU A 68 -1.70 -5.46 -0.37
CA LEU A 68 -0.41 -5.38 0.30
C LEU A 68 -0.53 -4.39 1.47
N ALA A 69 -0.54 -4.92 2.68
CA ALA A 69 -0.61 -4.20 3.94
C ALA A 69 0.83 -4.08 4.51
N ASP A 70 1.13 -3.33 5.48
CA ASP A 70 0.53 -2.40 6.41
C ASP A 70 0.54 -0.95 5.87
N GLY A 71 0.87 0.03 6.73
CA GLY A 71 0.67 1.45 6.50
C GLY A 71 1.44 2.08 5.32
N ASP A 72 2.43 1.40 4.73
CA ASP A 72 3.20 1.91 3.60
C ASP A 72 3.92 0.79 2.83
N ALA A 73 3.16 -0.09 2.19
CA ALA A 73 3.74 -1.18 1.42
C ALA A 73 4.53 -0.69 0.18
N LEU A 74 4.18 0.47 -0.39
CA LEU A 74 4.87 0.99 -1.58
C LEU A 74 6.28 1.52 -1.29
N ILE A 75 6.68 1.68 -0.03
CA ILE A 75 8.05 2.07 0.35
C ILE A 75 9.08 0.99 0.02
N LEU A 76 8.65 -0.25 -0.16
CA LEU A 76 9.52 -1.39 -0.45
C LEU A 76 10.40 -1.16 -1.68
N PRO A 77 11.60 -1.75 -1.74
CA PRO A 77 12.45 -1.74 -2.91
C PRO A 77 11.74 -2.32 -4.16
N MET A 78 12.16 -1.91 -5.33
CA MET A 78 11.53 -2.35 -6.58
C MET A 78 11.64 -3.86 -6.80
N ASP A 79 12.82 -4.42 -6.57
CA ASP A 79 13.06 -5.87 -6.68
C ASP A 79 12.12 -6.68 -5.79
N TYR A 80 11.90 -6.22 -4.55
CA TYR A 80 10.97 -6.84 -3.62
C TYR A 80 9.53 -6.77 -4.15
N LEU A 81 9.08 -5.57 -4.56
CA LEU A 81 7.72 -5.36 -5.08
C LEU A 81 7.47 -6.20 -6.34
N LEU A 82 8.43 -6.22 -7.27
CA LEU A 82 8.32 -7.00 -8.50
C LEU A 82 8.27 -8.50 -8.20
N THR A 83 9.10 -8.99 -7.29
CA THR A 83 9.07 -10.40 -6.86
C THR A 83 7.68 -10.80 -6.34
N VAL A 84 7.08 -9.98 -5.49
CA VAL A 84 5.73 -10.25 -4.94
C VAL A 84 4.65 -10.17 -6.03
N LEU A 85 4.70 -9.15 -6.89
CA LEU A 85 3.72 -8.95 -7.96
C LEU A 85 3.78 -10.06 -9.01
N ASP A 86 4.98 -10.46 -9.42
CA ASP A 86 5.19 -11.56 -10.36
C ASP A 86 4.72 -12.88 -9.77
N TYR A 87 5.05 -13.14 -8.51
CA TYR A 87 4.55 -14.31 -7.81
C TYR A 87 3.02 -14.36 -7.81
N ILE A 88 2.37 -13.23 -7.53
CA ILE A 88 0.90 -13.14 -7.55
C ILE A 88 0.37 -13.40 -8.97
N ARG A 89 0.94 -12.76 -9.99
CA ARG A 89 0.53 -12.96 -11.39
C ARG A 89 0.61 -14.43 -11.80
N ASP A 90 1.69 -15.10 -11.42
CA ASP A 90 2.01 -16.45 -11.91
C ASP A 90 1.22 -17.53 -11.12
N HIS A 91 0.82 -17.27 -9.88
CA HIS A 91 0.20 -18.26 -8.99
C HIS A 91 -1.25 -17.98 -8.62
N PHE A 92 -1.80 -16.80 -8.93
CA PHE A 92 -3.18 -16.42 -8.64
C PHE A 92 -3.93 -16.01 -9.92
N PRO A 93 -4.27 -16.96 -10.80
CA PRO A 93 -4.84 -16.65 -12.13
C PRO A 93 -6.21 -15.94 -12.05
N THR A 94 -6.90 -16.00 -10.92
CA THR A 94 -8.16 -15.30 -10.69
C THR A 94 -7.97 -13.88 -10.14
N CYS A 95 -6.74 -13.49 -9.77
CA CYS A 95 -6.45 -12.18 -9.23
C CYS A 95 -6.55 -11.11 -10.34
N LYS A 96 -7.52 -10.23 -10.21
CA LYS A 96 -7.78 -9.14 -11.17
C LYS A 96 -7.04 -7.86 -10.80
N ARG A 97 -6.59 -7.73 -9.54
CA ARG A 97 -6.01 -6.50 -9.04
C ARG A 97 -5.21 -6.72 -7.76
N VAL A 98 -4.03 -6.15 -7.74
CA VAL A 98 -3.27 -5.94 -6.50
C VAL A 98 -3.44 -4.48 -6.07
N ALA A 99 -3.62 -4.26 -4.79
CA ALA A 99 -3.75 -2.95 -4.15
C ALA A 99 -2.70 -2.80 -3.05
N ALA A 100 -2.34 -1.55 -2.71
CA ALA A 100 -1.39 -1.28 -1.63
C ALA A 100 -1.71 0.03 -0.92
N TYR A 101 -1.36 0.13 0.37
CA TYR A 101 -1.18 1.43 0.99
C TYR A 101 0.11 2.08 0.48
N ALA A 102 0.04 3.39 0.25
CA ALA A 102 1.17 4.19 -0.16
C ALA A 102 1.19 5.53 0.58
N THR A 103 2.32 5.87 1.17
CA THR A 103 2.55 7.27 1.54
C THR A 103 2.96 8.07 0.30
N THR A 104 2.67 9.37 0.30
CA THR A 104 3.16 10.27 -0.76
C THR A 104 4.68 10.19 -0.89
N LYS A 105 5.39 10.09 0.24
CA LYS A 105 6.86 9.94 0.25
C LYS A 105 7.35 8.65 -0.41
N ALA A 106 6.61 7.56 -0.29
CA ALA A 106 6.94 6.31 -0.98
C ALA A 106 6.81 6.47 -2.50
N ILE A 107 5.74 7.15 -2.96
CA ILE A 107 5.56 7.45 -4.39
C ILE A 107 6.66 8.39 -4.90
N MET A 108 7.02 9.43 -4.14
CA MET A 108 8.09 10.36 -4.50
C MET A 108 9.45 9.67 -4.70
N ARG A 109 9.69 8.54 -4.06
CA ARG A 109 10.92 7.74 -4.19
C ARG A 109 10.95 6.86 -5.43
N LYS A 110 9.82 6.73 -6.13
CA LYS A 110 9.73 5.97 -7.38
C LYS A 110 9.83 6.93 -8.57
N THR A 111 10.57 6.53 -9.59
CA THR A 111 10.54 7.21 -10.89
C THR A 111 9.21 6.92 -11.61
N ASP A 112 8.90 7.68 -12.65
CA ASP A 112 7.68 7.44 -13.43
C ASP A 112 7.77 6.11 -14.21
N ASP A 113 8.98 5.70 -14.61
CA ASP A 113 9.22 4.39 -15.22
C ASP A 113 9.00 3.25 -14.21
N GLU A 114 9.47 3.40 -12.98
CA GLU A 114 9.21 2.42 -11.93
C GLU A 114 7.72 2.29 -11.62
N LEU A 115 6.96 3.39 -11.59
CA LEU A 115 5.52 3.35 -11.42
C LEU A 115 4.83 2.62 -12.58
N ARG A 116 5.25 2.87 -13.84
CA ARG A 116 4.75 2.14 -15.00
C ARG A 116 5.06 0.64 -14.91
N THR A 117 6.28 0.29 -14.54
CA THR A 117 6.70 -1.10 -14.32
C THR A 117 5.84 -1.79 -13.26
N LEU A 118 5.59 -1.14 -12.12
CA LEU A 118 4.70 -1.68 -11.09
C LEU A 118 3.28 -1.92 -11.61
N ARG A 119 2.78 -1.03 -12.47
CA ARG A 119 1.48 -1.21 -13.12
C ARG A 119 1.47 -2.40 -14.06
N GLU A 120 2.48 -2.56 -14.88
CA GLU A 120 2.64 -3.69 -15.82
C GLU A 120 2.71 -5.04 -15.08
N HIS A 121 3.31 -5.05 -13.89
CA HIS A 121 3.39 -6.22 -13.02
C HIS A 121 2.14 -6.44 -12.14
N GLY A 122 1.07 -5.63 -12.31
CA GLY A 122 -0.24 -5.91 -11.72
C GLY A 122 -0.67 -5.01 -10.55
N LEU A 123 0.15 -4.01 -10.14
CA LEU A 123 -0.31 -3.01 -9.17
C LEU A 123 -1.40 -2.14 -9.80
N GLY A 124 -2.64 -2.32 -9.35
CA GLY A 124 -3.81 -1.67 -9.96
C GLY A 124 -4.27 -0.42 -9.25
N ILE A 125 -4.08 -0.32 -7.94
CA ILE A 125 -4.56 0.81 -7.13
C ILE A 125 -3.67 1.03 -5.92
N VAL A 126 -3.45 2.30 -5.58
CA VAL A 126 -2.83 2.71 -4.31
C VAL A 126 -3.78 3.56 -3.47
N TYR A 127 -3.75 3.34 -2.16
CA TYR A 127 -4.51 4.12 -1.19
C TYR A 127 -3.58 5.11 -0.52
N ILE A 128 -3.88 6.41 -0.69
CA ILE A 128 -3.05 7.52 -0.23
C ILE A 128 -3.82 8.32 0.82
N GLY A 129 -3.22 8.54 1.98
CA GLY A 129 -3.78 9.44 2.98
C GLY A 129 -3.60 10.91 2.54
N LEU A 130 -4.66 11.54 2.06
CA LEU A 130 -4.73 12.98 1.81
C LEU A 130 -4.97 13.75 3.12
N GLU A 131 -5.87 13.25 3.94
CA GLU A 131 -6.38 13.75 5.21
C GLU A 131 -7.09 15.10 5.09
N SER A 132 -6.46 16.11 4.47
CA SER A 132 -7.02 17.44 4.23
C SER A 132 -6.30 18.11 3.06
N GLY A 133 -7.00 19.02 2.37
CA GLY A 133 -6.39 19.96 1.43
C GLY A 133 -5.86 21.24 2.09
N ASN A 134 -6.00 21.40 3.40
CA ASN A 134 -5.57 22.57 4.14
C ASN A 134 -4.14 22.37 4.69
N GLU A 135 -3.21 23.23 4.29
CA GLU A 135 -1.79 23.15 4.66
C GLU A 135 -1.54 23.28 6.17
N GLU A 136 -2.32 24.13 6.86
CA GLU A 136 -2.17 24.29 8.31
C GLU A 136 -2.59 23.03 9.06
N LEU A 137 -3.66 22.37 8.59
CA LEU A 137 -4.08 21.09 9.15
C LEU A 137 -3.06 19.99 8.87
N LEU A 138 -2.50 19.91 7.67
CA LEU A 138 -1.46 18.92 7.34
C LEU A 138 -0.22 19.10 8.23
N LYS A 139 0.16 20.36 8.53
CA LYS A 139 1.24 20.67 9.49
C LYS A 139 0.88 20.24 10.90
N LYS A 140 -0.32 20.57 11.39
CA LYS A 140 -0.83 20.15 12.72
C LYS A 140 -0.87 18.63 12.83
N PHE A 141 -1.24 17.94 11.77
CA PHE A 141 -1.28 16.47 11.72
C PHE A 141 0.10 15.83 11.60
N CYS A 142 1.15 16.60 11.45
CA CYS A 142 2.51 16.09 11.22
C CYS A 142 2.57 15.16 10.00
N LYS A 143 1.81 15.49 8.94
CA LYS A 143 1.73 14.67 7.72
C LYS A 143 3.07 14.61 6.98
N GLY A 144 3.85 15.70 7.06
CA GLY A 144 5.20 15.79 6.50
C GLY A 144 5.26 15.84 4.97
N VAL A 145 4.14 16.19 4.34
CA VAL A 145 3.98 16.51 2.91
C VAL A 145 2.93 17.58 2.75
N THR A 146 2.98 18.34 1.65
CA THR A 146 2.01 19.36 1.29
C THR A 146 0.84 18.78 0.49
N ALA A 147 -0.26 19.51 0.41
CA ALA A 147 -1.40 19.15 -0.44
C ALA A 147 -0.99 19.06 -1.92
N GLU A 148 -0.15 20.01 -2.38
CA GLU A 148 0.39 20.01 -3.74
C GLU A 148 1.21 18.75 -4.04
N GLU A 149 2.12 18.35 -3.13
CA GLU A 149 2.90 17.11 -3.27
C GLU A 149 1.99 15.88 -3.37
N ILE A 150 0.90 15.81 -2.58
CA ILE A 150 -0.04 14.70 -2.62
C ILE A 150 -0.73 14.65 -3.99
N VAL A 151 -1.24 15.80 -4.47
CA VAL A 151 -1.92 15.89 -5.78
C VAL A 151 -0.98 15.52 -6.92
N LEU A 152 0.23 16.08 -6.94
CA LEU A 152 1.23 15.79 -7.98
C LEU A 152 1.53 14.28 -8.04
N ASN A 153 1.75 13.64 -6.91
CA ASN A 153 2.07 12.21 -6.87
C ASN A 153 0.87 11.32 -7.19
N ALA A 154 -0.36 11.74 -6.87
CA ALA A 154 -1.56 11.06 -7.35
C ALA A 154 -1.70 11.15 -8.89
N ILE A 155 -1.36 12.30 -9.48
CA ILE A 155 -1.33 12.48 -10.95
C ILE A 155 -0.27 11.56 -11.58
N ARG A 156 0.93 11.45 -11.01
CA ARG A 156 1.98 10.53 -11.49
C ARG A 156 1.50 9.07 -11.49
N CYS A 157 0.86 8.62 -10.41
CA CYS A 157 0.26 7.29 -10.36
C CYS A 157 -0.77 7.10 -11.47
N LYS A 158 -1.66 8.07 -11.67
CA LYS A 158 -2.68 8.04 -12.74
C LYS A 158 -2.04 7.96 -14.13
N GLN A 159 -0.98 8.72 -14.39
CA GLN A 159 -0.24 8.70 -15.66
C GLN A 159 0.44 7.36 -15.91
N ALA A 160 0.87 6.67 -14.84
CA ALA A 160 1.39 5.32 -14.91
C ALA A 160 0.28 4.24 -15.05
N GLY A 161 -1.00 4.63 -15.06
CA GLY A 161 -2.13 3.69 -15.13
C GLY A 161 -2.52 3.04 -13.80
N ILE A 162 -1.96 3.52 -12.68
CA ILE A 162 -2.30 3.07 -11.33
C ILE A 162 -3.44 3.96 -10.80
N ALA A 163 -4.57 3.36 -10.46
CA ALA A 163 -5.66 4.10 -9.82
C ALA A 163 -5.23 4.60 -8.44
N THR A 164 -5.76 5.76 -8.04
CA THR A 164 -5.53 6.30 -6.69
C THR A 164 -6.85 6.42 -5.94
N SER A 165 -6.87 5.96 -4.72
CA SER A 165 -7.95 6.21 -3.78
C SER A 165 -7.39 7.06 -2.64
N VAL A 166 -8.01 8.21 -2.40
CA VAL A 166 -7.57 9.09 -1.33
C VAL A 166 -8.41 8.87 -0.07
N LEU A 167 -7.73 8.82 1.05
CA LEU A 167 -8.33 8.77 2.37
C LEU A 167 -8.29 10.17 2.98
N SER A 168 -9.41 10.67 3.47
CA SER A 168 -9.48 11.97 4.13
C SER A 168 -10.15 11.86 5.49
N LEU A 169 -9.78 12.75 6.40
CA LEU A 169 -10.47 12.92 7.67
C LEU A 169 -11.76 13.71 7.41
N ILE A 170 -12.89 13.11 7.76
CA ILE A 170 -14.17 13.77 7.67
C ILE A 170 -14.38 14.51 8.99
N HIS A 171 -14.56 15.83 8.91
CA HIS A 171 -15.03 16.61 10.05
C HIS A 171 -16.55 16.45 10.13
N ILE A 172 -16.98 15.84 11.22
CA ILE A 172 -18.39 15.81 11.61
C ILE A 172 -18.66 17.00 12.52
#